data_359078c05d52744dafb26ec582b43452
#
_entry.id   359078c05d52744dafb26ec582b43452
#
_cell.length_a   1.000
_cell.length_b   1.000
_cell.length_c   1.000
_cell.angle_alpha   90.00
_cell.angle_beta   90.00
_cell.angle_gamma   90.00
#
_symmetry.space_group_name_H-M   'P 1'
#
loop_
_entity.id
_entity.type
_entity.pdbx_description
1 polymer ?
#
loop_
_entity_poly.entity_id
_entity_poly.type
_entity_poly.pdbx_seq_one_letter_code
_entity_poly.pdbx_strand_id
1 'polypeptide(L)'
;MKNLFKKLLAMLLTTAWICGSVGQAATLTISPAVTSNTYSGVITLNIAGLVSGEQVSLQNWIDGNTNGVIDAGDLLMDGGKISDGEVMVIGGVTNISKPFDSNLAAGAITTTLNFAPPLTLENVVAQHLYRLSSPSNNFTAVTASFIVTNAATAQRVTGIIYSNGIAPLPYASIVATPTAGGYAGAAVADVNGRYSLNLNPGSYNLIATAPNYYFDFATGVTVVLTNGVSATNNLTLTRGTVTISGLVYNAANSNKQEGVMLQLDSGSLFAIAFSDTNGIFSAAVTPNFWKVQPIKERLARRAVVASQNGFQVDTTSGNVTNANLGLPKGNALYYGRITDNANVPFNNIRVDAGDGTNNLYSAIGYSDANGYYAVAVLGNTSPDWNCNASDPDNLTLANYILNTFNNTNIAVGQALQQNFVALPVTGHISGKVRDNLGNIVSGVTLYANQFSGGNNYQSQNASTDGSGNFSLGVANGQWQVYFSYGSDDLASHSLVDLFQPYTVTIPPTNVTLNLTVYTNGTPFISQPQRQSATQFGFNVVGSVGVNYSAQVSTNLAKTNWTTFSTFTLTSNYFPIVDTHATNGARFYRLLKN
;
A
#
# COMPACT_ATOMS: atom_id res chain seq x y z
N MET A 1 -70.84 -47.70 7.16
CA MET A 1 -70.64 -46.29 6.81
C MET A 1 -69.57 -45.55 7.69
N LYS A 2 -69.43 -45.81 8.99
CA LYS A 2 -68.45 -45.14 9.85
C LYS A 2 -66.96 -45.46 9.54
N ASN A 3 -66.65 -46.61 8.99
CA ASN A 3 -65.26 -47.01 8.68
C ASN A 3 -64.76 -46.55 7.29
N LEU A 4 -65.68 -46.19 6.39
CA LEU A 4 -65.33 -45.65 5.09
C LEU A 4 -64.97 -44.14 5.18
N PHE A 5 -65.63 -43.43 6.10
CA PHE A 5 -65.35 -42.00 6.37
C PHE A 5 -64.02 -41.75 7.06
N LYS A 6 -63.55 -42.68 7.95
CA LYS A 6 -62.25 -42.58 8.58
C LYS A 6 -61.10 -42.88 7.61
N LYS A 7 -61.28 -43.75 6.62
CA LYS A 7 -60.27 -44.01 5.56
C LYS A 7 -60.18 -42.89 4.53
N LEU A 8 -61.33 -42.23 4.20
CA LEU A 8 -61.30 -41.04 3.32
C LEU A 8 -60.69 -39.82 3.99
N LEU A 9 -60.91 -39.62 5.29
CA LEU A 9 -60.32 -38.52 6.06
C LEU A 9 -58.81 -38.70 6.30
N ALA A 10 -58.33 -39.97 6.43
CA ALA A 10 -56.90 -40.27 6.54
C ALA A 10 -56.21 -40.13 5.18
N MET A 11 -56.92 -40.33 4.04
CA MET A 11 -56.35 -40.18 2.71
C MET A 11 -56.31 -38.70 2.23
N LEU A 12 -57.17 -37.82 2.80
CA LEU A 12 -57.13 -36.37 2.55
C LEU A 12 -56.14 -35.64 3.44
N LEU A 13 -55.64 -36.23 4.54
CA LEU A 13 -54.63 -35.62 5.42
C LEU A 13 -53.19 -36.04 5.04
N THR A 14 -53.02 -37.04 4.12
CA THR A 14 -51.69 -37.43 3.62
C THR A 14 -51.32 -36.84 2.27
N THR A 15 -52.21 -36.11 1.60
CA THR A 15 -51.96 -35.41 0.33
C THR A 15 -51.67 -33.92 0.45
N ALA A 16 -51.50 -33.39 1.67
CA ALA A 16 -51.30 -31.96 1.92
C ALA A 16 -49.88 -31.60 2.35
N TRP A 17 -48.86 -32.40 2.05
CA TRP A 17 -47.45 -32.05 2.34
C TRP A 17 -46.48 -32.53 1.23
N ILE A 18 -46.88 -32.33 -0.03
CA ILE A 18 -45.94 -32.15 -1.12
C ILE A 18 -46.18 -30.71 -1.63
N CYS A 19 -46.00 -29.74 -0.76
CA CYS A 19 -45.55 -28.44 -1.19
C CYS A 19 -44.11 -28.68 -1.64
N GLY A 20 -43.91 -29.11 -2.85
CA GLY A 20 -42.62 -29.01 -3.50
C GLY A 20 -42.23 -27.55 -3.32
N SER A 21 -41.15 -27.27 -2.59
CA SER A 21 -40.51 -25.99 -2.64
C SER A 21 -40.27 -25.71 -4.13
N VAL A 22 -41.13 -24.89 -4.72
CA VAL A 22 -40.80 -24.23 -5.97
C VAL A 22 -39.51 -23.53 -5.65
N GLY A 23 -38.38 -24.10 -6.10
CA GLY A 23 -37.10 -23.49 -5.90
C GLY A 23 -37.22 -22.05 -6.36
N GLN A 24 -37.11 -21.13 -5.44
CA GLN A 24 -37.19 -19.70 -5.74
C GLN A 24 -36.08 -19.41 -6.74
N ALA A 25 -36.42 -18.84 -7.90
CA ALA A 25 -35.44 -18.51 -8.92
C ALA A 25 -34.62 -17.31 -8.44
N ALA A 26 -33.44 -17.58 -7.89
CA ALA A 26 -32.50 -16.51 -7.57
C ALA A 26 -32.05 -15.79 -8.83
N THR A 27 -31.84 -14.49 -8.73
CA THR A 27 -31.33 -13.64 -9.80
C THR A 27 -30.08 -12.89 -9.36
N LEU A 28 -29.16 -12.67 -10.31
CA LEU A 28 -27.97 -11.84 -10.11
C LEU A 28 -27.88 -10.85 -11.27
N THR A 29 -27.82 -9.56 -10.96
CA THR A 29 -27.56 -8.52 -11.96
C THR A 29 -26.38 -7.66 -11.54
N ILE A 30 -25.64 -7.13 -12.51
CA ILE A 30 -24.43 -6.35 -12.33
C ILE A 30 -24.60 -5.00 -13.03
N SER A 31 -24.26 -3.91 -12.36
CA SER A 31 -24.35 -2.57 -12.92
C SER A 31 -23.12 -1.73 -12.56
N PRO A 32 -22.43 -1.14 -13.55
CA PRO A 32 -22.61 -1.36 -14.98
C PRO A 32 -22.19 -2.81 -15.37
N ALA A 33 -22.77 -3.36 -16.43
CA ALA A 33 -22.40 -4.69 -16.93
C ALA A 33 -21.17 -4.65 -17.85
N VAL A 34 -20.83 -3.48 -18.38
CA VAL A 34 -19.65 -3.23 -19.22
C VAL A 34 -19.00 -1.94 -18.78
N THR A 35 -17.68 -1.96 -18.64
CA THR A 35 -16.91 -0.75 -18.30
C THR A 35 -15.48 -0.84 -18.86
N SER A 36 -14.70 0.23 -18.76
CA SER A 36 -13.26 0.20 -19.07
C SER A 36 -12.43 -0.11 -17.83
N ASN A 37 -11.21 -0.60 -18.02
CA ASN A 37 -10.27 -0.85 -16.91
C ASN A 37 -9.82 0.42 -16.16
N THR A 38 -10.16 1.60 -16.66
CA THR A 38 -9.92 2.91 -16.00
C THR A 38 -11.17 3.48 -15.33
N TYR A 39 -12.25 2.73 -15.23
CA TYR A 39 -13.46 3.15 -14.55
C TYR A 39 -13.20 3.39 -13.06
N SER A 40 -13.54 4.56 -12.55
CA SER A 40 -13.30 4.99 -11.17
C SER A 40 -14.51 4.86 -10.24
N GLY A 41 -15.61 4.27 -10.73
CA GLY A 41 -16.83 4.10 -9.94
C GLY A 41 -16.89 2.76 -9.22
N VAL A 42 -18.08 2.42 -8.76
CA VAL A 42 -18.38 1.15 -8.09
C VAL A 42 -19.15 0.21 -9.02
N ILE A 43 -18.99 -1.08 -8.81
CA ILE A 43 -19.81 -2.12 -9.42
C ILE A 43 -20.88 -2.51 -8.40
N THR A 44 -22.13 -2.42 -8.79
CA THR A 44 -23.27 -2.82 -7.94
C THR A 44 -23.75 -4.19 -8.35
N LEU A 45 -23.85 -5.08 -7.39
CA LEU A 45 -24.41 -6.43 -7.55
C LEU A 45 -25.77 -6.44 -6.84
N ASN A 46 -26.84 -6.76 -7.59
CA ASN A 46 -28.18 -6.94 -7.06
C ASN A 46 -28.57 -8.42 -7.16
N ILE A 47 -28.92 -8.98 -6.03
CA ILE A 47 -29.34 -10.37 -5.87
C ILE A 47 -30.76 -10.35 -5.34
N ALA A 48 -31.64 -11.18 -5.88
CA ALA A 48 -33.01 -11.30 -5.40
C ALA A 48 -33.49 -12.75 -5.49
N GLY A 49 -34.59 -13.06 -4.87
CA GLY A 49 -35.17 -14.39 -4.85
C GLY A 49 -34.49 -15.33 -3.85
N LEU A 50 -33.91 -14.80 -2.78
CA LEU A 50 -33.31 -15.58 -1.69
C LEU A 50 -34.33 -15.91 -0.61
N VAL A 51 -34.04 -16.90 0.19
CA VAL A 51 -34.69 -17.09 1.48
C VAL A 51 -34.18 -16.01 2.45
N SER A 52 -35.08 -15.46 3.28
CA SER A 52 -34.67 -14.43 4.27
C SER A 52 -33.53 -14.92 5.16
N GLY A 53 -32.47 -14.13 5.27
CA GLY A 53 -31.25 -14.44 6.01
C GLY A 53 -30.32 -15.45 5.32
N GLU A 54 -30.56 -15.77 4.05
CA GLU A 54 -29.76 -16.75 3.33
C GLU A 54 -28.32 -16.27 3.13
N GLN A 55 -27.37 -17.17 3.41
CA GLN A 55 -25.96 -16.98 3.05
C GLN A 55 -25.74 -17.51 1.63
N VAL A 56 -25.15 -16.68 0.78
CA VAL A 56 -24.79 -17.05 -0.60
C VAL A 56 -23.27 -17.00 -0.77
N SER A 57 -22.74 -17.80 -1.69
CA SER A 57 -21.36 -17.70 -2.20
C SER A 57 -21.39 -16.94 -3.51
N LEU A 58 -20.58 -15.89 -3.58
CA LEU A 58 -20.37 -15.07 -4.77
C LEU A 58 -18.94 -15.26 -5.25
N GLN A 59 -18.75 -15.70 -6.47
CA GLN A 59 -17.45 -15.98 -7.08
C GLN A 59 -17.27 -15.12 -8.33
N ASN A 60 -16.05 -14.61 -8.55
CA ASN A 60 -15.65 -13.92 -9.79
C ASN A 60 -14.66 -14.80 -10.55
N TRP A 61 -15.00 -15.17 -11.77
CA TRP A 61 -14.20 -15.98 -12.68
C TRP A 61 -13.80 -15.15 -13.90
N ILE A 62 -12.59 -15.36 -14.41
CA ILE A 62 -12.22 -14.93 -15.76
C ILE A 62 -12.69 -16.02 -16.73
N ASP A 63 -13.52 -15.63 -17.70
CA ASP A 63 -13.94 -16.45 -18.82
C ASP A 63 -12.83 -16.38 -19.90
N GLY A 64 -11.92 -17.34 -19.84
CA GLY A 64 -10.74 -17.35 -20.71
C GLY A 64 -11.09 -17.57 -22.18
N ASN A 65 -12.08 -18.41 -22.46
CA ASN A 65 -12.51 -18.76 -23.82
C ASN A 65 -13.70 -17.92 -24.32
N THR A 66 -14.23 -17.01 -23.48
CA THR A 66 -15.35 -16.09 -23.76
C THR A 66 -16.64 -16.80 -24.21
N ASN A 67 -16.89 -18.02 -23.70
CA ASN A 67 -18.09 -18.79 -24.05
C ASN A 67 -19.30 -18.50 -23.13
N GLY A 68 -19.12 -17.73 -22.06
CA GLY A 68 -20.16 -17.35 -21.10
C GLY A 68 -20.51 -18.45 -20.09
N VAL A 69 -19.74 -19.52 -20.03
CA VAL A 69 -19.95 -20.66 -19.12
C VAL A 69 -18.67 -20.94 -18.34
N ILE A 70 -18.78 -21.14 -17.04
CA ILE A 70 -17.62 -21.50 -16.21
C ILE A 70 -17.24 -22.94 -16.49
N ASP A 71 -16.06 -23.15 -17.06
CA ASP A 71 -15.54 -24.46 -17.44
C ASP A 71 -14.03 -24.65 -17.15
N ALA A 72 -13.47 -25.75 -17.68
CA ALA A 72 -12.04 -26.03 -17.50
C ALA A 72 -11.17 -25.04 -18.29
N GLY A 73 -10.37 -24.28 -17.63
CA GLY A 73 -9.53 -23.23 -18.20
C GLY A 73 -9.87 -21.84 -17.68
N ASP A 74 -11.06 -21.68 -17.10
CA ASP A 74 -11.44 -20.45 -16.42
C ASP A 74 -10.76 -20.34 -15.06
N LEU A 75 -10.47 -19.10 -14.66
CA LEU A 75 -9.73 -18.84 -13.45
C LEU A 75 -10.61 -18.18 -12.39
N LEU A 76 -10.78 -18.86 -11.24
CA LEU A 76 -11.39 -18.25 -10.06
C LEU A 76 -10.47 -17.16 -9.52
N MET A 77 -10.91 -15.91 -9.64
CA MET A 77 -10.12 -14.73 -9.26
C MET A 77 -10.45 -14.21 -7.88
N ASP A 78 -11.70 -14.34 -7.45
CA ASP A 78 -12.17 -13.93 -6.13
C ASP A 78 -13.40 -14.74 -5.74
N GLY A 79 -13.65 -14.86 -4.45
CA GLY A 79 -14.82 -15.53 -3.92
C GLY A 79 -15.04 -15.15 -2.48
N GLY A 80 -16.28 -15.16 -2.06
CA GLY A 80 -16.64 -14.84 -0.70
C GLY A 80 -18.10 -15.15 -0.40
N LYS A 81 -18.44 -15.12 0.87
CA LYS A 81 -19.81 -15.35 1.34
C LYS A 81 -20.39 -14.04 1.84
N ILE A 82 -21.64 -13.80 1.52
CA ILE A 82 -22.45 -12.70 2.03
C ILE A 82 -23.84 -13.24 2.39
N SER A 83 -24.43 -12.74 3.48
CA SER A 83 -25.78 -13.12 3.89
C SER A 83 -26.77 -11.96 3.70
N ASP A 84 -27.99 -12.29 3.36
CA ASP A 84 -29.10 -11.35 3.38
C ASP A 84 -29.19 -10.67 4.76
N GLY A 85 -29.16 -9.33 4.78
CA GLY A 85 -29.10 -8.50 5.99
C GLY A 85 -27.72 -8.44 6.68
N GLU A 86 -26.65 -9.00 6.08
CA GLU A 86 -25.32 -8.98 6.71
C GLU A 86 -24.65 -7.62 6.64
N VAL A 87 -24.35 -7.06 7.81
CA VAL A 87 -23.50 -5.87 7.96
C VAL A 87 -22.44 -6.15 9.02
N MET A 88 -21.18 -5.99 8.68
CA MET A 88 -20.10 -6.12 9.64
C MET A 88 -19.90 -4.82 10.42
N VAL A 89 -20.18 -4.83 11.70
CA VAL A 89 -20.04 -3.67 12.60
C VAL A 89 -18.95 -3.98 13.64
N ILE A 90 -18.03 -3.05 13.84
CA ILE A 90 -17.01 -3.07 14.89
C ILE A 90 -17.06 -1.73 15.62
N GLY A 91 -17.21 -1.74 16.94
CA GLY A 91 -17.27 -0.50 17.74
C GLY A 91 -18.40 0.45 17.35
N GLY A 92 -19.53 -0.09 16.84
CA GLY A 92 -20.65 0.71 16.35
C GLY A 92 -20.49 1.27 14.94
N VAL A 93 -19.38 0.96 14.24
CA VAL A 93 -19.09 1.49 12.90
C VAL A 93 -19.12 0.35 11.87
N THR A 94 -19.76 0.57 10.75
CA THR A 94 -19.80 -0.38 9.62
C THR A 94 -18.44 -0.45 8.94
N ASN A 95 -17.91 -1.65 8.77
CA ASN A 95 -16.74 -1.87 7.92
C ASN A 95 -17.13 -1.87 6.43
N ILE A 96 -17.02 -0.71 5.80
CA ILE A 96 -17.40 -0.51 4.40
C ILE A 96 -16.45 -1.19 3.40
N SER A 97 -15.26 -1.61 3.82
CA SER A 97 -14.32 -2.33 2.95
C SER A 97 -14.73 -3.79 2.73
N LYS A 98 -15.53 -4.38 3.63
CA LYS A 98 -16.14 -5.69 3.42
C LYS A 98 -17.49 -5.49 2.70
N PRO A 99 -17.74 -6.16 1.56
CA PRO A 99 -19.05 -6.15 0.94
C PRO A 99 -20.15 -6.51 1.96
N PHE A 100 -21.16 -5.70 2.04
CA PHE A 100 -22.30 -5.85 2.95
C PHE A 100 -23.61 -5.67 2.20
N ASP A 101 -24.67 -6.15 2.77
CA ASP A 101 -25.99 -5.94 2.22
C ASP A 101 -26.54 -4.55 2.59
N SER A 102 -26.75 -3.71 1.59
CA SER A 102 -27.38 -2.40 1.73
C SER A 102 -28.88 -2.42 1.47
N ASN A 103 -29.44 -3.58 1.09
CA ASN A 103 -30.86 -3.76 0.85
C ASN A 103 -31.57 -4.17 2.16
N LEU A 104 -32.63 -3.46 2.51
CA LEU A 104 -33.42 -3.78 3.70
C LEU A 104 -34.55 -4.78 3.44
N ALA A 105 -34.77 -5.20 2.17
CA ALA A 105 -35.80 -6.15 1.82
C ALA A 105 -35.31 -7.58 2.05
N ALA A 106 -35.99 -8.36 2.85
CA ALA A 106 -35.67 -9.75 3.11
C ALA A 106 -35.69 -10.57 1.82
N GLY A 107 -34.67 -11.41 1.65
CA GLY A 107 -34.49 -12.25 0.46
C GLY A 107 -33.86 -11.50 -0.72
N ALA A 108 -33.26 -10.33 -0.49
CA ALA A 108 -32.58 -9.56 -1.51
C ALA A 108 -31.30 -8.94 -0.95
N ILE A 109 -30.21 -8.99 -1.70
CA ILE A 109 -28.91 -8.38 -1.35
C ILE A 109 -28.57 -7.34 -2.42
N THR A 110 -28.20 -6.14 -1.96
CA THR A 110 -27.53 -5.16 -2.81
C THR A 110 -26.16 -4.88 -2.20
N THR A 111 -25.10 -5.19 -2.95
CA THR A 111 -23.72 -4.93 -2.50
C THR A 111 -22.93 -4.21 -3.57
N THR A 112 -21.93 -3.44 -3.14
CA THR A 112 -21.04 -2.70 -4.04
C THR A 112 -19.62 -3.17 -3.90
N LEU A 113 -18.90 -3.17 -5.02
CA LEU A 113 -17.48 -3.44 -5.09
C LEU A 113 -16.78 -2.21 -5.63
N ASN A 114 -15.78 -1.72 -4.91
CA ASN A 114 -14.89 -0.68 -5.42
C ASN A 114 -14.09 -1.27 -6.59
N PHE A 115 -14.15 -0.60 -7.76
CA PHE A 115 -13.56 -1.15 -8.99
C PHE A 115 -12.11 -0.73 -9.21
N ALA A 116 -11.75 0.46 -8.78
CA ALA A 116 -10.53 1.13 -9.18
C ALA A 116 -9.26 0.91 -8.32
N PRO A 117 -9.20 0.16 -7.22
CA PRO A 117 -7.95 -0.02 -6.50
C PRO A 117 -6.91 -0.75 -7.35
N PRO A 118 -5.62 -0.36 -7.26
CA PRO A 118 -4.55 -1.14 -7.87
C PRO A 118 -4.59 -2.57 -7.36
N LEU A 119 -4.28 -3.53 -8.23
CA LEU A 119 -4.30 -4.97 -7.96
C LEU A 119 -5.68 -5.57 -7.61
N THR A 120 -6.77 -4.87 -7.87
CA THR A 120 -8.06 -5.54 -7.92
C THR A 120 -8.19 -6.23 -9.27
N LEU A 121 -8.52 -7.51 -9.21
CA LEU A 121 -8.68 -8.30 -10.43
C LEU A 121 -9.99 -7.99 -11.16
N GLU A 122 -10.83 -7.13 -10.61
CA GLU A 122 -12.06 -6.68 -11.27
C GLU A 122 -11.76 -5.79 -12.47
N ASN A 123 -10.65 -5.07 -12.49
CA ASN A 123 -10.27 -4.18 -13.60
C ASN A 123 -9.35 -4.85 -14.64
N VAL A 124 -9.12 -6.15 -14.55
CA VAL A 124 -8.42 -6.89 -15.61
C VAL A 124 -9.27 -6.89 -16.88
N VAL A 125 -8.67 -6.48 -17.99
CA VAL A 125 -9.34 -6.48 -19.30
C VAL A 125 -9.64 -7.92 -19.71
N ALA A 126 -10.91 -8.31 -19.56
CA ALA A 126 -11.43 -9.67 -19.81
C ALA A 126 -12.95 -9.69 -19.75
N GLN A 127 -13.54 -10.81 -20.12
CA GLN A 127 -14.89 -11.18 -19.71
C GLN A 127 -14.81 -11.85 -18.33
N HIS A 128 -15.59 -11.33 -17.38
CA HIS A 128 -15.75 -11.89 -16.05
C HIS A 128 -17.11 -12.55 -15.92
N LEU A 129 -17.17 -13.65 -15.20
CA LEU A 129 -18.40 -14.36 -14.86
C LEU A 129 -18.57 -14.34 -13.33
N TYR A 130 -19.57 -13.64 -12.87
CA TYR A 130 -19.98 -13.69 -11.47
C TYR A 130 -20.95 -14.83 -11.27
N ARG A 131 -20.55 -15.79 -10.45
CA ARG A 131 -21.40 -16.95 -10.10
C ARG A 131 -21.94 -16.77 -8.69
N LEU A 132 -23.25 -16.83 -8.57
CA LEU A 132 -23.98 -16.88 -7.31
C LEU A 132 -24.42 -18.32 -7.05
N SER A 133 -24.16 -18.85 -5.86
CA SER A 133 -24.61 -20.18 -5.44
C SER A 133 -25.09 -20.19 -4.01
N SER A 134 -25.99 -21.12 -3.70
CA SER A 134 -26.50 -21.36 -2.37
C SER A 134 -25.74 -22.50 -1.70
N PRO A 135 -24.95 -22.27 -0.63
CA PRO A 135 -24.37 -23.36 0.15
C PRO A 135 -25.40 -24.30 0.77
N SER A 136 -26.63 -23.80 0.97
CA SER A 136 -27.79 -24.55 1.49
C SER A 136 -28.63 -25.23 0.41
N ASN A 137 -28.24 -25.11 -0.88
CA ASN A 137 -28.96 -25.64 -2.04
C ASN A 137 -30.42 -25.14 -2.18
N ASN A 138 -30.71 -23.91 -1.74
CA ASN A 138 -32.04 -23.32 -1.86
C ASN A 138 -32.38 -22.92 -3.31
N PHE A 139 -31.38 -22.68 -4.16
CA PHE A 139 -31.56 -22.37 -5.58
C PHE A 139 -30.42 -22.96 -6.42
N THR A 140 -30.68 -23.15 -7.72
CA THR A 140 -29.63 -23.52 -8.70
C THR A 140 -28.72 -22.33 -8.96
N ALA A 141 -27.40 -22.55 -9.00
CA ALA A 141 -26.43 -21.51 -9.24
C ALA A 141 -26.74 -20.70 -10.51
N VAL A 142 -26.62 -19.39 -10.41
CA VAL A 142 -26.82 -18.46 -11.53
C VAL A 142 -25.54 -17.70 -11.82
N THR A 143 -25.35 -17.32 -13.10
CA THR A 143 -24.16 -16.61 -13.56
C THR A 143 -24.56 -15.34 -14.27
N ALA A 144 -23.81 -14.25 -14.01
CA ALA A 144 -23.97 -12.98 -14.70
C ALA A 144 -22.61 -12.55 -15.31
N SER A 145 -22.63 -12.06 -16.55
CA SER A 145 -21.44 -11.57 -17.24
C SER A 145 -21.16 -10.12 -16.90
N PHE A 146 -19.87 -9.80 -16.75
CA PHE A 146 -19.35 -8.46 -16.57
C PHE A 146 -18.12 -8.28 -17.47
N ILE A 147 -18.12 -7.28 -18.34
CA ILE A 147 -17.07 -7.09 -19.34
C ILE A 147 -16.23 -5.87 -19.00
N VAL A 148 -14.93 -6.07 -18.90
CA VAL A 148 -13.93 -5.01 -18.76
C VAL A 148 -13.19 -4.83 -20.07
N THR A 149 -13.32 -3.66 -20.67
CA THR A 149 -12.67 -3.28 -21.91
C THR A 149 -11.39 -2.50 -21.67
N ASN A 150 -10.51 -2.45 -22.65
CA ASN A 150 -9.35 -1.58 -22.63
C ASN A 150 -9.78 -0.09 -22.55
N ALA A 151 -8.96 0.72 -21.87
CA ALA A 151 -9.06 2.17 -21.91
C ALA A 151 -8.94 2.70 -23.35
N ALA A 152 -9.60 3.82 -23.62
CA ALA A 152 -9.55 4.50 -24.92
C ALA A 152 -8.26 5.36 -25.06
N THR A 153 -7.08 4.72 -25.12
CA THR A 153 -5.80 5.38 -25.38
C THR A 153 -5.32 5.10 -26.80
N ALA A 154 -4.54 6.02 -27.36
CA ALA A 154 -4.05 5.91 -28.74
C ALA A 154 -2.96 4.83 -28.90
N GLN A 155 -2.19 4.57 -27.85
CA GLN A 155 -1.09 3.59 -27.83
C GLN A 155 -1.42 2.40 -26.96
N ARG A 156 -0.75 1.28 -27.24
CA ARG A 156 -0.92 0.01 -26.54
C ARG A 156 0.36 -0.81 -26.56
N VAL A 157 0.46 -1.73 -25.64
CA VAL A 157 1.42 -2.83 -25.72
C VAL A 157 0.68 -4.09 -26.15
N THR A 158 1.29 -4.84 -27.09
CA THR A 158 0.79 -6.12 -27.59
C THR A 158 1.90 -7.16 -27.56
N GLY A 159 1.55 -8.43 -27.69
CA GLY A 159 2.54 -9.51 -27.77
C GLY A 159 1.90 -10.88 -27.61
N ILE A 160 2.76 -11.87 -27.47
CA ILE A 160 2.38 -13.26 -27.19
C ILE A 160 3.07 -13.68 -25.89
N ILE A 161 2.33 -14.35 -25.04
CA ILE A 161 2.89 -15.01 -23.85
C ILE A 161 3.16 -16.46 -24.23
N TYR A 162 4.39 -16.92 -24.00
CA TYR A 162 4.84 -18.28 -24.34
C TYR A 162 5.03 -19.13 -23.09
N SER A 163 4.72 -20.42 -23.21
CA SER A 163 5.13 -21.46 -22.27
C SER A 163 6.55 -21.92 -22.64
N ASN A 164 7.50 -21.80 -21.72
CA ASN A 164 8.90 -22.21 -21.89
C ASN A 164 9.56 -21.63 -23.18
N GLY A 165 9.08 -20.49 -23.68
CA GLY A 165 9.60 -19.86 -24.90
C GLY A 165 9.21 -20.55 -26.20
N ILE A 166 8.35 -21.59 -26.19
CA ILE A 166 8.10 -22.46 -27.35
C ILE A 166 6.67 -22.32 -27.85
N ALA A 167 5.68 -22.59 -27.00
CA ALA A 167 4.26 -22.62 -27.37
C ALA A 167 3.51 -21.43 -26.81
N PRO A 168 2.59 -20.79 -27.55
CA PRO A 168 1.69 -19.79 -27.00
C PRO A 168 0.94 -20.34 -25.78
N LEU A 169 0.85 -19.52 -24.72
CA LEU A 169 0.17 -19.86 -23.48
C LEU A 169 -1.20 -19.18 -23.43
N PRO A 170 -2.30 -19.90 -23.66
CA PRO A 170 -3.64 -19.34 -23.58
C PRO A 170 -3.96 -18.83 -22.19
N TYR A 171 -4.76 -17.77 -22.13
CA TYR A 171 -5.39 -17.23 -20.93
C TYR A 171 -4.43 -16.81 -19.82
N ALA A 172 -3.13 -16.64 -20.12
CA ALA A 172 -2.18 -16.03 -19.22
C ALA A 172 -2.51 -14.54 -19.04
N SER A 173 -2.32 -14.01 -17.84
CA SER A 173 -2.53 -12.60 -17.56
C SER A 173 -1.24 -11.82 -17.77
N ILE A 174 -1.37 -10.58 -18.28
CA ILE A 174 -0.31 -9.57 -18.36
C ILE A 174 -0.65 -8.43 -17.40
N VAL A 175 0.34 -7.96 -16.65
CA VAL A 175 0.26 -6.79 -15.78
C VAL A 175 1.32 -5.79 -16.24
N ALA A 176 0.95 -4.54 -16.38
CA ALA A 176 1.87 -3.44 -16.62
C ALA A 176 1.98 -2.56 -15.37
N THR A 177 3.22 -2.35 -14.90
CA THR A 177 3.54 -1.47 -13.78
C THR A 177 4.44 -0.34 -14.25
N PRO A 178 4.13 0.96 -13.97
CA PRO A 178 5.02 2.05 -14.29
C PRO A 178 6.40 1.84 -13.65
N THR A 179 7.48 2.21 -14.34
CA THR A 179 8.84 2.11 -13.77
C THR A 179 9.04 3.01 -12.55
N ALA A 180 8.22 4.04 -12.40
CA ALA A 180 8.17 4.90 -11.22
C ALA A 180 7.40 4.29 -10.04
N GLY A 181 6.82 3.09 -10.20
CA GLY A 181 5.97 2.42 -9.22
C GLY A 181 4.48 2.55 -9.53
N GLY A 182 3.65 1.76 -8.83
CA GLY A 182 2.21 1.74 -8.99
C GLY A 182 1.72 0.69 -9.99
N TYR A 183 0.47 0.82 -10.42
CA TYR A 183 -0.24 -0.08 -11.32
C TYR A 183 -0.81 0.70 -12.50
N ALA A 184 -0.64 0.20 -13.72
CA ALA A 184 -1.17 0.84 -14.91
C ALA A 184 -2.33 0.08 -15.56
N GLY A 185 -2.32 -1.27 -15.51
CA GLY A 185 -3.38 -2.09 -16.06
C GLY A 185 -3.00 -3.55 -16.20
N ALA A 186 -4.01 -4.39 -16.43
CA ALA A 186 -3.84 -5.81 -16.72
C ALA A 186 -4.82 -6.27 -17.78
N ALA A 187 -4.47 -7.34 -18.51
CA ALA A 187 -5.31 -7.98 -19.50
C ALA A 187 -5.07 -9.49 -19.51
N VAL A 188 -6.01 -10.25 -20.04
CA VAL A 188 -5.88 -11.69 -20.28
C VAL A 188 -5.58 -11.95 -21.76
N ALA A 189 -4.64 -12.85 -22.01
CA ALA A 189 -4.32 -13.30 -23.36
C ALA A 189 -5.41 -14.21 -23.92
N ASP A 190 -5.59 -14.16 -25.25
CA ASP A 190 -6.55 -15.00 -25.98
C ASP A 190 -6.11 -16.48 -26.05
N VAL A 191 -6.89 -17.30 -26.75
CA VAL A 191 -6.60 -18.73 -26.99
C VAL A 191 -5.27 -18.98 -27.71
N ASN A 192 -4.71 -17.99 -28.39
CA ASN A 192 -3.42 -18.03 -29.07
C ASN A 192 -2.28 -17.40 -28.24
N GLY A 193 -2.51 -17.12 -26.94
CA GLY A 193 -1.57 -16.46 -26.07
C GLY A 193 -1.33 -14.98 -26.38
N ARG A 194 -2.13 -14.35 -27.25
CA ARG A 194 -1.98 -12.95 -27.66
C ARG A 194 -2.66 -12.04 -26.67
N TYR A 195 -1.97 -10.98 -26.28
CA TYR A 195 -2.51 -9.95 -25.40
C TYR A 195 -2.48 -8.56 -26.06
N SER A 196 -3.36 -7.70 -25.59
CA SER A 196 -3.38 -6.27 -25.94
C SER A 196 -3.83 -5.46 -24.73
N LEU A 197 -3.00 -4.51 -24.30
CA LEU A 197 -3.27 -3.63 -23.18
C LEU A 197 -3.01 -2.18 -23.56
N ASN A 198 -4.05 -1.35 -23.51
CA ASN A 198 -3.97 0.07 -23.80
C ASN A 198 -3.49 0.81 -22.55
N LEU A 199 -2.50 1.68 -22.70
CA LEU A 199 -1.85 2.40 -21.61
C LEU A 199 -1.59 3.85 -22.03
N ASN A 200 -1.41 4.74 -21.07
CA ASN A 200 -0.92 6.10 -21.32
C ASN A 200 0.55 6.08 -21.81
N PRO A 201 1.07 7.18 -22.42
CA PRO A 201 2.50 7.30 -22.66
C PRO A 201 3.29 7.16 -21.36
N GLY A 202 4.40 6.41 -21.39
CA GLY A 202 5.20 6.14 -20.19
C GLY A 202 6.12 4.93 -20.36
N SER A 203 6.89 4.65 -19.32
CA SER A 203 7.77 3.48 -19.22
C SER A 203 7.16 2.46 -18.27
N TYR A 204 7.05 1.20 -18.70
CA TYR A 204 6.36 0.15 -17.97
C TYR A 204 7.17 -1.12 -17.90
N ASN A 205 7.19 -1.75 -16.74
CA ASN A 205 7.62 -3.13 -16.59
C ASN A 205 6.42 -4.06 -16.85
N LEU A 206 6.63 -5.08 -17.67
CA LEU A 206 5.61 -6.07 -18.00
C LEU A 206 5.86 -7.35 -17.22
N ILE A 207 4.83 -7.86 -16.59
CA ILE A 207 4.83 -9.08 -15.78
C ILE A 207 3.74 -10.00 -16.34
N ALA A 208 4.09 -11.25 -16.66
CA ALA A 208 3.10 -12.24 -17.01
C ALA A 208 2.85 -13.20 -15.84
N THR A 209 1.62 -13.72 -15.74
CA THR A 209 1.25 -14.72 -14.73
C THR A 209 0.27 -15.74 -15.32
N ALA A 210 0.42 -17.00 -14.91
CA ALA A 210 -0.55 -18.06 -15.21
C ALA A 210 -0.49 -19.13 -14.12
N PRO A 211 -1.58 -19.87 -13.85
CA PRO A 211 -1.54 -21.02 -12.95
C PRO A 211 -0.49 -22.05 -13.40
N ASN A 212 0.28 -22.57 -12.44
CA ASN A 212 1.35 -23.57 -12.66
C ASN A 212 2.57 -23.08 -13.44
N TYR A 213 2.73 -21.79 -13.57
CA TYR A 213 3.89 -21.16 -14.20
C TYR A 213 4.48 -20.10 -13.26
N TYR A 214 5.78 -19.85 -13.42
CA TYR A 214 6.44 -18.72 -12.78
C TYR A 214 7.08 -17.79 -13.82
N PHE A 215 7.19 -16.53 -13.46
CA PHE A 215 7.86 -15.48 -14.21
C PHE A 215 9.23 -15.21 -13.60
N ASP A 216 10.24 -14.93 -14.43
CA ASP A 216 11.57 -14.52 -13.96
C ASP A 216 11.79 -13.05 -14.28
N PHE A 217 11.83 -12.20 -13.26
CA PHE A 217 12.10 -10.77 -13.40
C PHE A 217 13.49 -10.47 -14.01
N ALA A 218 14.44 -11.39 -13.93
CA ALA A 218 15.74 -11.23 -14.62
C ALA A 218 15.59 -11.23 -16.15
N THR A 219 14.49 -11.81 -16.67
CA THR A 219 14.12 -11.77 -18.09
C THR A 219 13.03 -10.74 -18.37
N GLY A 220 12.72 -9.90 -17.39
CA GLY A 220 11.65 -8.91 -17.45
C GLY A 220 11.84 -7.91 -18.58
N VAL A 221 10.73 -7.46 -19.13
CA VAL A 221 10.70 -6.53 -20.26
C VAL A 221 10.22 -5.17 -19.77
N THR A 222 11.03 -4.16 -20.00
CA THR A 222 10.61 -2.75 -19.89
C THR A 222 10.25 -2.23 -21.26
N VAL A 223 9.06 -1.62 -21.38
CA VAL A 223 8.58 -0.98 -22.61
C VAL A 223 8.41 0.51 -22.40
N VAL A 224 8.69 1.28 -23.45
CA VAL A 224 8.41 2.71 -23.49
C VAL A 224 7.34 2.97 -24.53
N LEU A 225 6.22 3.56 -24.10
CA LEU A 225 5.14 3.99 -24.96
C LEU A 225 5.22 5.51 -25.12
N THR A 226 5.24 5.98 -26.36
CA THR A 226 5.14 7.39 -26.70
C THR A 226 3.78 7.68 -27.32
N ASN A 227 3.37 8.93 -27.33
CA ASN A 227 2.04 9.32 -27.81
C ASN A 227 1.78 8.82 -29.24
N GLY A 228 0.73 8.01 -29.40
CA GLY A 228 0.34 7.41 -30.68
C GLY A 228 1.20 6.23 -31.16
N VAL A 229 2.26 5.84 -30.42
CA VAL A 229 3.17 4.75 -30.83
C VAL A 229 2.97 3.54 -29.91
N SER A 230 2.59 2.41 -30.50
CA SER A 230 2.41 1.13 -29.80
C SER A 230 3.71 0.31 -29.79
N ALA A 231 3.87 -0.54 -28.79
CA ALA A 231 4.99 -1.47 -28.66
C ALA A 231 4.52 -2.92 -28.79
N THR A 232 5.40 -3.79 -29.28
CA THR A 232 5.15 -5.25 -29.29
C THR A 232 6.25 -5.95 -28.52
N ASN A 233 5.88 -6.74 -27.50
CA ASN A 233 6.80 -7.49 -26.67
C ASN A 233 6.23 -8.87 -26.35
N ASN A 234 7.03 -9.90 -26.54
CA ASN A 234 6.66 -11.25 -26.16
C ASN A 234 7.24 -11.56 -24.77
N LEU A 235 6.49 -12.31 -23.99
CA LEU A 235 6.88 -12.72 -22.65
C LEU A 235 6.94 -14.25 -22.57
N THR A 236 7.76 -14.76 -21.67
CA THR A 236 7.88 -16.21 -21.44
C THR A 236 7.56 -16.50 -19.99
N LEU A 237 6.72 -17.48 -19.77
CA LEU A 237 6.48 -18.11 -18.48
C LEU A 237 7.09 -19.50 -18.47
N THR A 238 7.74 -19.87 -17.39
CA THR A 238 8.34 -21.20 -17.24
C THR A 238 7.40 -22.08 -16.40
N ARG A 239 7.14 -23.30 -16.88
CA ARG A 239 6.33 -24.25 -16.16
C ARG A 239 7.08 -24.77 -14.94
N GLY A 240 6.43 -24.77 -13.78
CA GLY A 240 6.99 -25.34 -12.56
C GLY A 240 7.14 -26.87 -12.64
N THR A 241 8.13 -27.39 -11.92
CA THR A 241 8.44 -28.82 -11.87
C THR A 241 8.13 -29.46 -10.53
N VAL A 242 7.97 -28.65 -9.48
CA VAL A 242 7.53 -29.06 -8.13
C VAL A 242 6.34 -28.21 -7.70
N THR A 243 5.55 -28.70 -6.76
CA THR A 243 4.30 -28.06 -6.35
C THR A 243 4.35 -27.63 -4.89
N ILE A 244 3.91 -26.40 -4.61
CA ILE A 244 3.55 -25.91 -3.28
C ILE A 244 2.03 -25.90 -3.21
N SER A 245 1.46 -26.59 -2.23
CA SER A 245 0.02 -26.56 -1.97
C SER A 245 -0.30 -26.51 -0.48
N GLY A 246 -1.48 -25.98 -0.16
CA GLY A 246 -1.93 -25.85 1.21
C GLY A 246 -3.35 -25.33 1.31
N LEU A 247 -3.83 -25.21 2.54
CA LEU A 247 -5.16 -24.71 2.87
C LEU A 247 -5.09 -23.25 3.32
N VAL A 248 -5.92 -22.39 2.73
CA VAL A 248 -6.18 -21.04 3.23
C VAL A 248 -7.45 -21.05 4.06
N TYR A 249 -7.36 -20.61 5.30
CA TYR A 249 -8.47 -20.65 6.24
C TYR A 249 -8.49 -19.42 7.17
N ASN A 250 -9.66 -19.14 7.74
CA ASN A 250 -9.80 -18.14 8.79
C ASN A 250 -9.26 -18.71 10.10
N ALA A 251 -8.24 -18.08 10.67
CA ALA A 251 -7.56 -18.59 11.88
C ALA A 251 -8.47 -18.63 13.14
N ALA A 252 -9.56 -17.84 13.16
CA ALA A 252 -10.45 -17.79 14.31
C ALA A 252 -11.46 -18.96 14.37
N ASN A 253 -11.83 -19.54 13.21
CA ASN A 253 -12.90 -20.55 13.14
C ASN A 253 -12.64 -21.68 12.15
N SER A 254 -11.43 -21.74 11.57
CA SER A 254 -11.00 -22.74 10.57
C SER A 254 -11.85 -22.78 9.29
N ASN A 255 -12.71 -21.79 9.06
CA ASN A 255 -13.48 -21.72 7.84
C ASN A 255 -12.57 -21.51 6.63
N LYS A 256 -12.76 -22.33 5.62
CA LYS A 256 -12.04 -22.29 4.35
C LYS A 256 -12.27 -20.95 3.65
N GLN A 257 -11.20 -20.41 3.02
CA GLN A 257 -11.24 -19.16 2.29
C GLN A 257 -10.99 -19.42 0.81
N GLU A 258 -12.05 -19.27 0.00
CA GLU A 258 -11.99 -19.40 -1.46
C GLU A 258 -11.52 -18.11 -2.15
N GLY A 259 -10.87 -18.21 -3.32
CA GLY A 259 -10.48 -17.06 -4.15
C GLY A 259 -9.44 -16.13 -3.51
N VAL A 260 -8.66 -16.61 -2.52
CA VAL A 260 -7.55 -15.83 -1.97
C VAL A 260 -6.38 -15.90 -2.91
N MET A 261 -5.94 -14.74 -3.40
CA MET A 261 -4.74 -14.63 -4.22
C MET A 261 -3.49 -14.69 -3.35
N LEU A 262 -2.57 -15.55 -3.72
CA LEU A 262 -1.27 -15.73 -3.09
C LEU A 262 -0.17 -15.36 -4.07
N GLN A 263 0.82 -14.66 -3.57
CA GLN A 263 2.09 -14.37 -4.24
C GLN A 263 3.15 -15.31 -3.70
N LEU A 264 3.95 -15.84 -4.60
CA LEU A 264 5.09 -16.70 -4.29
C LEU A 264 6.35 -16.07 -4.90
N ASP A 265 7.34 -15.76 -4.08
CA ASP A 265 8.58 -15.09 -4.49
C ASP A 265 9.81 -15.94 -4.12
N SER A 266 10.78 -15.98 -5.02
CA SER A 266 12.09 -16.61 -4.78
C SER A 266 13.18 -15.91 -5.60
N GLY A 267 13.89 -14.96 -4.99
CA GLY A 267 14.85 -14.12 -5.71
C GLY A 267 14.18 -13.30 -6.81
N SER A 268 14.55 -13.55 -8.07
CA SER A 268 13.90 -12.94 -9.23
C SER A 268 12.65 -13.68 -9.71
N LEU A 269 12.30 -14.83 -9.12
CA LEU A 269 11.20 -15.67 -9.56
C LEU A 269 9.91 -15.28 -8.86
N PHE A 270 8.82 -15.25 -9.62
CA PHE A 270 7.51 -14.83 -9.18
C PHE A 270 6.43 -15.79 -9.71
N ALA A 271 5.53 -16.22 -8.83
CA ALA A 271 4.35 -16.99 -9.20
C ALA A 271 3.12 -16.51 -8.43
N ILE A 272 1.94 -16.83 -8.94
CA ILE A 272 0.68 -16.59 -8.26
C ILE A 272 -0.10 -17.89 -8.11
N ALA A 273 -0.92 -17.96 -7.08
CA ALA A 273 -1.92 -19.01 -6.92
C ALA A 273 -3.20 -18.41 -6.35
N PHE A 274 -4.32 -19.13 -6.57
CA PHE A 274 -5.60 -18.80 -5.97
C PHE A 274 -6.10 -20.00 -5.19
N SER A 275 -6.70 -19.75 -4.04
CA SER A 275 -7.40 -20.83 -3.34
C SER A 275 -8.72 -21.16 -4.04
N ASP A 276 -8.99 -22.44 -4.20
CA ASP A 276 -10.23 -22.96 -4.80
C ASP A 276 -11.43 -22.84 -3.85
N THR A 277 -12.57 -23.37 -4.25
CA THR A 277 -13.81 -23.39 -3.46
C THR A 277 -13.69 -24.16 -2.14
N ASN A 278 -12.66 -25.00 -1.98
CA ASN A 278 -12.31 -25.70 -0.75
C ASN A 278 -11.24 -24.99 0.06
N GLY A 279 -10.81 -23.81 -0.37
CA GLY A 279 -9.71 -23.06 0.26
C GLY A 279 -8.33 -23.64 -0.06
N ILE A 280 -8.21 -24.61 -0.97
CA ILE A 280 -6.94 -25.23 -1.32
C ILE A 280 -6.28 -24.43 -2.44
N PHE A 281 -5.03 -24.03 -2.25
CA PHE A 281 -4.22 -23.46 -3.32
C PHE A 281 -3.17 -24.45 -3.79
N SER A 282 -2.74 -24.29 -5.02
CA SER A 282 -1.66 -25.06 -5.62
C SER A 282 -0.91 -24.19 -6.62
N ALA A 283 0.42 -24.16 -6.50
CA ALA A 283 1.31 -23.47 -7.42
C ALA A 283 2.42 -24.40 -7.85
N ALA A 284 2.64 -24.56 -9.15
CA ALA A 284 3.84 -25.23 -9.63
C ALA A 284 4.98 -24.22 -9.79
N VAL A 285 6.13 -24.54 -9.24
CA VAL A 285 7.33 -23.71 -9.16
C VAL A 285 8.59 -24.51 -9.46
N THR A 286 9.74 -23.89 -9.52
CA THR A 286 11.04 -24.61 -9.58
C THR A 286 11.52 -24.94 -8.17
N PRO A 287 12.31 -26.02 -7.96
CA PRO A 287 12.94 -26.30 -6.68
C PRO A 287 13.73 -25.09 -6.17
N ASN A 288 13.32 -24.51 -5.04
CA ASN A 288 13.95 -23.34 -4.41
C ASN A 288 13.34 -23.08 -3.03
N PHE A 289 13.80 -22.03 -2.35
CA PHE A 289 13.16 -21.45 -1.18
C PHE A 289 12.16 -20.39 -1.62
N TRP A 290 10.88 -20.62 -1.39
CA TRP A 290 9.80 -19.73 -1.79
C TRP A 290 9.19 -19.03 -0.59
N LYS A 291 9.01 -17.73 -0.68
CA LYS A 291 8.18 -16.97 0.24
C LYS A 291 6.75 -16.97 -0.27
N VAL A 292 5.80 -17.44 0.55
CA VAL A 292 4.38 -17.47 0.24
C VAL A 292 3.66 -16.44 1.09
N GLN A 293 2.89 -15.56 0.47
CA GLN A 293 2.14 -14.50 1.17
C GLN A 293 0.85 -14.16 0.42
N PRO A 294 -0.23 -13.76 1.14
CA PRO A 294 -1.44 -13.30 0.48
C PRO A 294 -1.25 -11.91 -0.10
N ILE A 295 -1.92 -11.60 -1.18
CA ILE A 295 -2.01 -10.24 -1.72
C ILE A 295 -2.91 -9.42 -0.80
N LYS A 296 -2.32 -8.48 -0.08
CA LYS A 296 -2.95 -7.72 1.02
C LYS A 296 -4.12 -6.88 0.54
N GLU A 297 -3.99 -6.28 -0.62
CA GLU A 297 -4.97 -5.40 -1.27
C GLU A 297 -6.35 -6.06 -1.43
N ARG A 298 -6.37 -7.38 -1.51
CA ARG A 298 -7.60 -8.15 -1.70
C ARG A 298 -8.24 -8.65 -0.40
N LEU A 299 -7.52 -8.56 0.72
CA LEU A 299 -7.99 -9.07 2.01
C LEU A 299 -8.99 -8.14 2.70
N ALA A 300 -9.01 -6.84 2.36
CA ALA A 300 -9.96 -5.87 2.92
C ALA A 300 -11.42 -6.34 2.80
N ARG A 301 -11.79 -6.92 1.64
CA ARG A 301 -13.14 -7.46 1.39
C ARG A 301 -13.52 -8.65 2.25
N ARG A 302 -12.55 -9.28 2.90
CA ARG A 302 -12.75 -10.45 3.77
C ARG A 302 -12.70 -10.06 5.24
N ALA A 303 -12.30 -8.81 5.52
CA ALA A 303 -12.01 -8.31 6.87
C ALA A 303 -11.03 -9.22 7.63
N VAL A 304 -10.02 -9.72 6.93
CA VAL A 304 -8.92 -10.50 7.50
C VAL A 304 -7.61 -9.75 7.35
N VAL A 305 -6.67 -10.07 8.22
CA VAL A 305 -5.37 -9.40 8.33
C VAL A 305 -4.29 -10.33 7.77
N ALA A 306 -3.33 -9.78 7.03
CA ALA A 306 -2.19 -10.53 6.52
C ALA A 306 -1.03 -10.54 7.50
N SER A 307 -0.25 -11.62 7.51
CA SER A 307 1.12 -11.56 8.02
C SER A 307 1.97 -10.69 7.10
N GLN A 308 2.76 -9.78 7.66
CA GLN A 308 3.63 -8.90 6.88
C GLN A 308 4.74 -9.66 6.13
N ASN A 309 5.24 -10.72 6.73
CA ASN A 309 6.43 -11.40 6.24
C ASN A 309 6.13 -12.65 5.41
N GLY A 310 4.86 -13.08 5.33
CA GLY A 310 4.54 -14.38 4.74
C GLY A 310 5.23 -15.53 5.50
N PHE A 311 5.40 -16.66 4.86
CA PHE A 311 6.20 -17.77 5.38
C PHE A 311 7.04 -18.41 4.28
N GLN A 312 8.14 -19.05 4.65
CA GLN A 312 9.05 -19.71 3.72
C GLN A 312 8.69 -21.18 3.54
N VAL A 313 8.83 -21.66 2.31
CA VAL A 313 8.61 -23.04 1.90
C VAL A 313 9.84 -23.51 1.13
N ASP A 314 10.46 -24.60 1.60
CA ASP A 314 11.58 -25.24 0.93
C ASP A 314 11.07 -26.35 0.00
N THR A 315 11.26 -26.18 -1.30
CA THR A 315 10.89 -27.16 -2.34
C THR A 315 12.11 -27.84 -2.97
N THR A 316 13.34 -27.65 -2.44
CA THR A 316 14.56 -28.24 -2.99
C THR A 316 14.53 -29.77 -2.98
N SER A 317 13.79 -30.38 -2.06
CA SER A 317 13.61 -31.82 -1.94
C SER A 317 12.33 -32.35 -2.64
N GLY A 318 11.54 -31.50 -3.30
CA GLY A 318 10.32 -31.86 -4.00
C GLY A 318 9.06 -31.11 -3.58
N ASN A 319 7.91 -31.75 -3.78
CA ASN A 319 6.59 -31.14 -3.52
C ASN A 319 6.35 -30.89 -2.03
N VAL A 320 5.68 -29.79 -1.72
CA VAL A 320 5.21 -29.44 -0.38
C VAL A 320 3.68 -29.33 -0.39
N THR A 321 2.98 -30.10 0.45
CA THR A 321 1.51 -30.23 0.43
C THR A 321 0.81 -29.64 1.66
N ASN A 322 1.54 -29.08 2.60
CA ASN A 322 1.02 -28.57 3.87
C ASN A 322 1.39 -27.10 4.15
N ALA A 323 1.57 -26.32 3.10
CA ALA A 323 1.84 -24.89 3.18
C ALA A 323 0.58 -24.09 3.58
N ASN A 324 0.02 -24.41 4.75
CA ASN A 324 -1.25 -23.87 5.22
C ASN A 324 -1.13 -22.43 5.69
N LEU A 325 -2.11 -21.60 5.34
CA LEU A 325 -2.16 -20.17 5.66
C LEU A 325 -3.43 -19.85 6.48
N GLY A 326 -3.25 -19.54 7.74
CA GLY A 326 -4.31 -19.00 8.61
C GLY A 326 -4.37 -17.48 8.53
N LEU A 327 -5.52 -16.93 8.16
CA LEU A 327 -5.77 -15.49 8.09
C LEU A 327 -6.59 -15.06 9.32
N PRO A 328 -6.03 -14.26 10.25
CA PRO A 328 -6.79 -13.76 11.39
C PRO A 328 -7.92 -12.83 10.94
N LYS A 329 -9.09 -12.94 11.56
CA LYS A 329 -10.21 -12.03 11.33
C LYS A 329 -9.96 -10.73 12.09
N GLY A 330 -10.09 -9.58 11.42
CA GLY A 330 -10.06 -8.27 12.06
C GLY A 330 -11.16 -8.12 13.10
N ASN A 331 -10.80 -7.57 14.26
CA ASN A 331 -11.68 -7.38 15.41
C ASN A 331 -11.61 -5.98 16.02
N ALA A 332 -10.91 -5.08 15.36
CA ALA A 332 -10.86 -3.63 15.62
C ALA A 332 -10.85 -2.90 14.28
N LEU A 333 -11.16 -1.60 14.25
CA LEU A 333 -11.39 -0.87 13.01
C LEU A 333 -10.76 0.52 13.07
N TYR A 334 -9.91 0.85 12.09
CA TYR A 334 -9.66 2.24 11.70
C TYR A 334 -10.68 2.66 10.66
N TYR A 335 -11.21 3.86 10.80
CA TYR A 335 -12.16 4.42 9.83
C TYR A 335 -12.04 5.93 9.76
N GLY A 336 -12.53 6.52 8.70
CA GLY A 336 -12.53 7.96 8.55
C GLY A 336 -12.86 8.40 7.15
N ARG A 337 -12.47 9.63 6.84
CA ARG A 337 -12.68 10.24 5.53
C ARG A 337 -11.38 10.86 5.05
N ILE A 338 -11.12 10.80 3.74
CA ILE A 338 -9.99 11.40 3.07
C ILE A 338 -10.51 12.53 2.18
N THR A 339 -10.11 13.76 2.48
CA THR A 339 -10.55 14.97 1.75
C THR A 339 -9.40 15.93 1.56
N ASP A 340 -9.55 16.91 0.68
CA ASP A 340 -8.72 18.11 0.74
C ASP A 340 -9.18 19.06 1.86
N ASN A 341 -8.52 20.19 2.00
CA ASN A 341 -8.83 21.23 2.98
C ASN A 341 -10.11 22.03 2.63
N ALA A 342 -10.71 21.81 1.45
CA ALA A 342 -12.01 22.32 1.06
C ALA A 342 -13.15 21.28 1.22
N ASN A 343 -12.87 20.13 1.88
CA ASN A 343 -13.75 18.98 2.06
C ASN A 343 -14.15 18.24 0.77
N VAL A 344 -13.40 18.40 -0.32
CA VAL A 344 -13.57 17.59 -1.53
C VAL A 344 -13.03 16.19 -1.27
N PRO A 345 -13.82 15.12 -1.47
CA PRO A 345 -13.39 13.76 -1.18
C PRO A 345 -12.38 13.25 -2.22
N PHE A 346 -11.46 12.42 -1.75
CA PHE A 346 -10.59 11.63 -2.60
C PHE A 346 -11.06 10.18 -2.66
N ASN A 347 -11.34 9.70 -3.87
CA ASN A 347 -11.71 8.32 -4.15
C ASN A 347 -10.46 7.46 -4.36
N ASN A 348 -10.53 6.21 -3.94
CA ASN A 348 -9.52 5.18 -4.21
C ASN A 348 -8.13 5.46 -3.63
N ILE A 349 -8.05 6.21 -2.56
CA ILE A 349 -6.81 6.39 -1.81
C ILE A 349 -6.61 5.15 -0.93
N ARG A 350 -5.45 4.55 -1.03
CA ARG A 350 -5.02 3.42 -0.22
C ARG A 350 -4.77 3.85 1.22
N VAL A 351 -5.25 3.06 2.16
CA VAL A 351 -4.97 3.23 3.59
C VAL A 351 -4.32 1.96 4.10
N ASP A 352 -3.07 2.09 4.52
CA ASP A 352 -2.27 1.00 5.08
C ASP A 352 -2.32 1.06 6.60
N ALA A 353 -2.65 -0.05 7.23
CA ALA A 353 -2.49 -0.24 8.66
C ALA A 353 -1.45 -1.33 8.93
N GLY A 354 -0.42 -1.00 9.67
CA GLY A 354 0.69 -1.89 10.01
C GLY A 354 0.89 -2.01 11.52
N ASP A 355 1.26 -3.19 11.99
CA ASP A 355 1.78 -3.42 13.32
C ASP A 355 3.17 -2.78 13.42
N GLY A 356 3.25 -1.60 14.00
CA GLY A 356 4.46 -0.78 14.04
C GLY A 356 5.55 -1.31 14.98
N THR A 357 5.21 -2.19 15.94
CA THR A 357 6.18 -2.69 16.94
C THR A 357 6.81 -4.00 16.52
N ASN A 358 6.00 -4.96 16.08
CA ASN A 358 6.47 -6.33 15.82
C ASN A 358 6.56 -6.63 14.32
N ASN A 359 6.00 -5.80 13.46
CA ASN A 359 5.91 -6.01 12.02
C ASN A 359 5.30 -7.38 11.63
N LEU A 360 4.37 -7.89 12.46
CA LEU A 360 3.76 -9.20 12.24
C LEU A 360 2.56 -9.12 11.30
N TYR A 361 1.77 -8.06 11.39
CA TYR A 361 0.49 -7.95 10.70
C TYR A 361 0.35 -6.65 9.91
N SER A 362 -0.41 -6.74 8.83
CA SER A 362 -0.81 -5.57 8.05
C SER A 362 -2.19 -5.76 7.44
N ALA A 363 -2.90 -4.66 7.26
CA ALA A 363 -4.19 -4.60 6.60
C ALA A 363 -4.24 -3.38 5.68
N ILE A 364 -5.06 -3.45 4.64
CA ILE A 364 -5.21 -2.37 3.66
C ILE A 364 -6.70 -2.12 3.47
N GLY A 365 -7.07 -0.86 3.28
CA GLY A 365 -8.37 -0.42 2.81
C GLY A 365 -8.23 0.64 1.73
N TYR A 366 -9.35 1.06 1.16
CA TYR A 366 -9.40 2.11 0.15
C TYR A 366 -10.56 3.04 0.41
N SER A 367 -10.39 4.31 0.09
CA SER A 367 -11.49 5.27 0.18
C SER A 367 -12.50 5.04 -0.96
N ASP A 368 -13.78 5.25 -0.64
CA ASP A 368 -14.87 5.24 -1.61
C ASP A 368 -15.03 6.61 -2.32
N ALA A 369 -16.01 6.73 -3.20
CA ALA A 369 -16.29 7.96 -3.95
C ALA A 369 -16.63 9.18 -3.06
N ASN A 370 -17.03 8.96 -1.82
CA ASN A 370 -17.29 10.00 -0.82
C ASN A 370 -16.08 10.24 0.10
N GLY A 371 -14.96 9.57 -0.16
CA GLY A 371 -13.73 9.63 0.62
C GLY A 371 -13.74 8.78 1.88
N TYR A 372 -14.81 8.04 2.20
CA TYR A 372 -14.85 7.17 3.39
C TYR A 372 -14.01 5.93 3.21
N TYR A 373 -13.34 5.51 4.27
CA TYR A 373 -12.55 4.30 4.32
C TYR A 373 -12.74 3.54 5.63
N ALA A 374 -12.44 2.24 5.61
CA ALA A 374 -12.39 1.40 6.79
C ALA A 374 -11.30 0.33 6.64
N VAL A 375 -10.51 0.09 7.69
CA VAL A 375 -9.46 -0.93 7.73
C VAL A 375 -9.61 -1.77 8.99
N ALA A 376 -9.97 -3.04 8.82
CA ALA A 376 -10.07 -3.97 9.93
C ALA A 376 -8.68 -4.47 10.33
N VAL A 377 -8.35 -4.36 11.62
CA VAL A 377 -7.07 -4.76 12.23
C VAL A 377 -7.29 -5.68 13.41
N LEU A 378 -6.20 -6.17 14.01
CA LEU A 378 -6.25 -6.98 15.24
C LEU A 378 -6.05 -6.07 16.45
N GLY A 379 -7.07 -5.95 17.29
CA GLY A 379 -6.97 -5.23 18.56
C GLY A 379 -6.13 -5.98 19.58
N ASN A 380 -5.41 -5.26 20.43
CA ASN A 380 -4.55 -5.77 21.52
C ASN A 380 -3.42 -6.73 21.10
N THR A 381 -3.08 -6.83 19.82
CA THR A 381 -2.00 -7.71 19.32
C THR A 381 -0.66 -7.01 19.23
N SER A 382 -0.68 -5.70 19.11
CA SER A 382 0.49 -4.83 19.12
C SER A 382 0.20 -3.62 19.99
N PRO A 383 1.17 -3.10 20.76
CA PRO A 383 0.98 -1.87 21.49
C PRO A 383 0.67 -0.69 20.55
N ASP A 384 1.18 -0.73 19.29
CA ASP A 384 1.09 0.40 18.39
C ASP A 384 0.80 -0.03 16.95
N TRP A 385 -0.38 0.31 16.46
CA TRP A 385 -0.70 0.27 15.04
C TRP A 385 -0.44 1.64 14.41
N ASN A 386 0.22 1.67 13.25
CA ASN A 386 0.22 2.84 12.39
C ASN A 386 -0.90 2.73 11.36
N CYS A 387 -1.48 3.85 10.98
CA CYS A 387 -2.49 3.92 9.94
C CYS A 387 -2.17 5.14 9.07
N ASN A 388 -1.81 4.91 7.82
CA ASN A 388 -1.34 5.93 6.89
C ASN A 388 -2.10 5.85 5.58
N ALA A 389 -2.47 7.00 5.02
CA ALA A 389 -3.01 7.07 3.67
C ALA A 389 -1.88 7.33 2.66
N SER A 390 -1.95 6.68 1.51
CA SER A 390 -0.97 6.78 0.44
C SER A 390 -1.63 6.70 -0.94
N ASP A 391 -0.97 7.23 -1.94
CA ASP A 391 -1.34 7.11 -3.34
C ASP A 391 -0.15 6.50 -4.10
N PRO A 392 -0.04 5.15 -4.12
CA PRO A 392 1.12 4.48 -4.72
C PRO A 392 1.32 4.83 -6.19
N ASP A 393 0.23 5.14 -6.90
CA ASP A 393 0.29 5.51 -8.31
C ASP A 393 0.62 7.00 -8.51
N ASN A 394 0.63 7.78 -7.42
CA ASN A 394 0.92 9.21 -7.39
C ASN A 394 0.12 10.03 -8.43
N LEU A 395 -1.09 9.60 -8.74
CA LEU A 395 -1.95 10.24 -9.73
C LEU A 395 -2.88 11.28 -9.12
N THR A 396 -3.42 10.96 -7.95
CA THR A 396 -4.42 11.79 -7.28
C THR A 396 -3.77 12.74 -6.26
N LEU A 397 -2.79 12.28 -5.51
CA LEU A 397 -2.15 13.03 -4.42
C LEU A 397 -0.79 13.64 -4.79
N ALA A 398 -0.37 13.59 -6.06
CA ALA A 398 0.93 14.12 -6.52
C ALA A 398 1.23 15.55 -6.06
N ASN A 399 0.19 16.39 -5.94
CA ASN A 399 0.28 17.80 -5.56
C ASN A 399 -0.35 18.07 -4.18
N TYR A 400 -0.41 17.05 -3.32
CA TYR A 400 -0.98 17.18 -1.99
C TYR A 400 -0.06 16.60 -0.92
N ILE A 401 -0.22 17.08 0.30
CA ILE A 401 0.44 16.59 1.51
C ILE A 401 -0.65 16.16 2.48
N LEU A 402 -0.67 14.88 2.84
CA LEU A 402 -1.60 14.34 3.84
C LEU A 402 -1.08 14.59 5.25
N ASN A 403 -2.00 14.78 6.19
CA ASN A 403 -1.67 14.73 7.61
C ASN A 403 -1.29 13.29 8.03
N THR A 404 -0.48 13.21 9.07
CA THR A 404 -0.01 11.97 9.67
C THR A 404 -0.60 11.77 11.06
N PHE A 405 -0.72 10.52 11.48
CA PHE A 405 -1.13 10.14 12.82
C PHE A 405 -0.01 9.41 13.55
N ASN A 406 0.04 9.58 14.86
CA ASN A 406 0.92 8.78 15.70
C ASN A 406 0.40 7.34 15.78
N ASN A 407 1.32 6.42 15.98
CA ASN A 407 0.97 5.03 16.29
C ASN A 407 0.06 4.97 17.52
N THR A 408 -0.95 4.11 17.47
CA THR A 408 -1.96 4.04 18.53
C THR A 408 -2.31 2.59 18.82
N ASN A 409 -2.38 2.25 20.10
CA ASN A 409 -2.97 0.99 20.52
C ASN A 409 -4.48 1.03 20.30
N ILE A 410 -5.01 0.01 19.64
CA ILE A 410 -6.45 -0.15 19.43
C ILE A 410 -6.92 -1.42 20.13
N ALA A 411 -8.01 -1.31 20.92
CA ALA A 411 -8.56 -2.45 21.66
C ALA A 411 -9.46 -3.33 20.78
N VAL A 412 -9.63 -4.60 21.19
CA VAL A 412 -10.61 -5.49 20.57
C VAL A 412 -12.01 -4.86 20.67
N GLY A 413 -12.75 -4.84 19.57
CA GLY A 413 -14.08 -4.25 19.48
C GLY A 413 -14.10 -2.73 19.38
N GLN A 414 -12.96 -2.06 19.34
CA GLN A 414 -12.86 -0.61 19.19
C GLN A 414 -12.90 -0.20 17.70
N ALA A 415 -13.57 0.92 17.41
CA ALA A 415 -13.43 1.67 16.18
C ALA A 415 -12.75 3.02 16.48
N LEU A 416 -11.66 3.32 15.79
CA LEU A 416 -10.88 4.55 15.95
C LEU A 416 -11.00 5.39 14.68
N GLN A 417 -11.50 6.62 14.85
CA GLN A 417 -11.63 7.55 13.73
C GLN A 417 -10.32 8.29 13.46
N GLN A 418 -9.89 8.30 12.19
CA GLN A 418 -8.77 9.09 11.70
C GLN A 418 -9.16 9.70 10.36
N ASN A 419 -9.32 11.03 10.31
CA ASN A 419 -9.64 11.72 9.06
C ASN A 419 -8.35 12.27 8.44
N PHE A 420 -8.10 11.90 7.19
CA PHE A 420 -6.99 12.45 6.43
C PHE A 420 -7.43 13.70 5.69
N VAL A 421 -6.69 14.79 5.90
CA VAL A 421 -6.92 16.06 5.22
C VAL A 421 -5.69 16.38 4.39
N ALA A 422 -5.86 16.53 3.09
CA ALA A 422 -4.78 16.83 2.17
C ALA A 422 -4.64 18.35 1.97
N LEU A 423 -3.46 18.88 2.16
CA LEU A 423 -3.12 20.26 1.82
C LEU A 423 -2.54 20.31 0.40
N PRO A 424 -3.00 21.21 -0.47
CA PRO A 424 -2.40 21.37 -1.79
C PRO A 424 -0.98 21.93 -1.66
N VAL A 425 -0.06 21.41 -2.46
CA VAL A 425 1.27 21.99 -2.62
C VAL A 425 1.13 23.33 -3.31
N THR A 426 1.46 24.42 -2.62
CA THR A 426 1.34 25.79 -3.13
C THR A 426 2.69 26.47 -3.38
N GLY A 427 3.77 25.85 -2.94
CA GLY A 427 5.14 26.36 -3.12
C GLY A 427 6.20 25.30 -2.83
N HIS A 428 7.45 25.69 -2.98
CA HIS A 428 8.59 24.82 -2.74
C HIS A 428 9.61 25.49 -1.83
N ILE A 429 10.19 24.69 -0.93
CA ILE A 429 11.44 25.04 -0.23
C ILE A 429 12.55 24.37 -1.02
N SER A 430 13.33 25.16 -1.75
CA SER A 430 14.41 24.67 -2.58
C SER A 430 15.74 25.25 -2.14
N GLY A 431 16.83 24.56 -2.38
CA GLY A 431 18.13 25.08 -1.98
C GLY A 431 19.26 24.15 -2.32
N LYS A 432 20.40 24.42 -1.71
CA LYS A 432 21.62 23.64 -1.90
C LYS A 432 22.23 23.28 -0.56
N VAL A 433 22.71 22.04 -0.45
CA VAL A 433 23.46 21.57 0.72
C VAL A 433 24.95 21.56 0.40
N ARG A 434 25.74 22.17 1.25
CA ARG A 434 27.21 22.19 1.20
C ARG A 434 27.79 21.82 2.56
N ASP A 435 29.02 21.29 2.55
CA ASP A 435 29.75 21.17 3.80
C ASP A 435 30.41 22.50 4.22
N ASN A 436 31.02 22.53 5.41
CA ASN A 436 31.70 23.68 5.94
C ASN A 436 33.00 24.08 5.18
N LEU A 437 33.42 23.27 4.21
CA LEU A 437 34.53 23.56 3.30
C LEU A 437 34.05 24.07 1.94
N GLY A 438 32.71 24.13 1.75
CA GLY A 438 32.08 24.57 0.51
C GLY A 438 31.85 23.46 -0.52
N ASN A 439 32.20 22.20 -0.21
CA ASN A 439 31.96 21.07 -1.10
C ASN A 439 30.46 20.76 -1.20
N ILE A 440 30.07 20.25 -2.35
CA ILE A 440 28.69 19.82 -2.60
C ILE A 440 28.41 18.55 -1.79
N VAL A 441 27.22 18.48 -1.16
CA VAL A 441 26.72 17.29 -0.46
C VAL A 441 25.53 16.74 -1.24
N SER A 442 25.73 15.59 -1.87
CA SER A 442 24.72 14.86 -2.64
C SER A 442 24.27 13.59 -1.92
N GLY A 443 23.06 13.10 -2.22
CA GLY A 443 22.53 11.85 -1.68
C GLY A 443 22.01 11.94 -0.25
N VAL A 444 21.94 13.13 0.36
CA VAL A 444 21.32 13.31 1.68
C VAL A 444 19.85 13.67 1.52
N THR A 445 19.02 13.10 2.38
CA THR A 445 17.56 13.24 2.30
C THR A 445 17.05 14.26 3.32
N LEU A 446 16.15 15.14 2.87
CA LEU A 446 15.49 16.16 3.68
C LEU A 446 13.97 15.96 3.64
N TYR A 447 13.30 16.43 4.69
CA TYR A 447 11.85 16.56 4.76
C TYR A 447 11.47 17.83 5.55
N ALA A 448 10.21 18.21 5.44
CA ALA A 448 9.67 19.34 6.19
C ALA A 448 8.39 18.96 6.93
N ASN A 449 8.24 19.44 8.16
CA ASN A 449 7.07 19.23 9.01
C ASN A 449 6.33 20.54 9.26
N GLN A 450 5.01 20.46 9.31
CA GLN A 450 4.12 21.55 9.72
C GLN A 450 3.06 21.03 10.69
N PHE A 451 2.73 21.81 11.72
CA PHE A 451 1.55 21.59 12.55
C PHE A 451 0.52 22.68 12.22
N SER A 452 -0.65 22.28 11.72
CA SER A 452 -1.70 23.19 11.31
C SER A 452 -3.10 22.58 11.54
N GLY A 453 -4.04 23.37 12.07
CA GLY A 453 -5.40 22.93 12.30
C GLY A 453 -5.54 21.71 13.22
N GLY A 454 -4.60 21.48 14.13
CA GLY A 454 -4.57 20.31 15.01
C GLY A 454 -3.96 19.05 14.37
N ASN A 455 -3.46 19.15 13.15
CA ASN A 455 -2.87 18.05 12.39
C ASN A 455 -1.38 18.23 12.14
N ASN A 456 -0.63 17.13 12.14
CA ASN A 456 0.76 17.10 11.69
C ASN A 456 0.81 16.77 10.19
N TYR A 457 1.62 17.53 9.46
CA TYR A 457 1.87 17.32 8.04
C TYR A 457 3.36 17.11 7.82
N GLN A 458 3.71 16.20 6.94
CA GLN A 458 5.09 15.97 6.51
C GLN A 458 5.15 16.00 4.99
N SER A 459 6.08 16.80 4.44
CA SER A 459 6.37 16.81 3.01
C SER A 459 6.85 15.44 2.53
N GLN A 460 6.79 15.19 1.24
CA GLN A 460 7.57 14.10 0.68
C GLN A 460 9.06 14.35 0.90
N ASN A 461 9.81 13.27 1.06
CA ASN A 461 11.26 13.34 1.19
C ASN A 461 11.89 13.78 -0.14
N ALA A 462 12.93 14.61 -0.05
CA ALA A 462 13.72 15.01 -1.20
C ALA A 462 15.20 14.73 -0.94
N SER A 463 15.84 13.95 -1.80
CA SER A 463 17.29 13.72 -1.74
C SER A 463 18.03 14.78 -2.56
N THR A 464 19.21 15.19 -2.08
CA THR A 464 20.05 16.13 -2.82
C THR A 464 20.62 15.46 -4.08
N ASP A 465 20.54 16.18 -5.20
CA ASP A 465 21.10 15.74 -6.49
C ASP A 465 22.65 15.82 -6.52
N GLY A 466 23.27 15.41 -7.65
CA GLY A 466 24.72 15.47 -7.83
C GLY A 466 25.31 16.88 -7.76
N SER A 467 24.50 17.94 -7.75
CA SER A 467 24.88 19.35 -7.54
C SER A 467 24.54 19.86 -6.15
N GLY A 468 24.04 18.97 -5.27
CA GLY A 468 23.60 19.28 -3.90
C GLY A 468 22.26 19.99 -3.81
N ASN A 469 21.49 20.09 -4.90
CA ASN A 469 20.20 20.78 -4.86
C ASN A 469 19.11 19.86 -4.32
N PHE A 470 18.15 20.42 -3.61
CA PHE A 470 16.92 19.77 -3.15
C PHE A 470 15.71 20.66 -3.42
N SER A 471 14.52 20.04 -3.45
CA SER A 471 13.25 20.76 -3.55
C SER A 471 12.16 19.98 -2.80
N LEU A 472 11.57 20.61 -1.78
CA LEU A 472 10.46 20.07 -0.99
C LEU A 472 9.18 20.80 -1.40
N GLY A 473 8.20 20.06 -1.92
CA GLY A 473 6.86 20.59 -2.15
C GLY A 473 6.13 20.79 -0.82
N VAL A 474 5.59 21.98 -0.58
CA VAL A 474 4.96 22.37 0.69
C VAL A 474 3.72 23.24 0.46
N ALA A 475 2.81 23.24 1.43
CA ALA A 475 1.66 24.13 1.45
C ALA A 475 2.03 25.49 2.06
N ASN A 476 1.14 26.49 1.94
CA ASN A 476 1.28 27.75 2.67
C ASN A 476 1.37 27.52 4.18
N GLY A 477 2.20 28.28 4.86
CA GLY A 477 2.35 28.21 6.30
C GLY A 477 3.81 28.14 6.77
N GLN A 478 4.01 27.84 8.04
CA GLN A 478 5.33 27.73 8.64
C GLN A 478 5.75 26.26 8.69
N TRP A 479 6.90 25.96 8.11
CA TRP A 479 7.48 24.63 8.01
C TRP A 479 8.81 24.56 8.76
N GLN A 480 9.09 23.39 9.32
CA GLN A 480 10.37 23.06 9.93
C GLN A 480 11.06 22.02 9.05
N VAL A 481 12.22 22.36 8.49
CA VAL A 481 13.01 21.49 7.62
C VAL A 481 14.05 20.74 8.45
N TYR A 482 14.15 19.44 8.17
CA TYR A 482 15.06 18.51 8.82
C TYR A 482 15.81 17.67 7.79
N PHE A 483 16.99 17.19 8.16
CA PHE A 483 17.61 16.06 7.51
C PHE A 483 16.99 14.75 8.03
N SER A 484 16.79 13.79 7.15
CA SER A 484 16.25 12.47 7.50
C SER A 484 17.25 11.66 8.31
N TYR A 485 16.75 10.69 9.07
CA TYR A 485 17.56 9.67 9.74
C TYR A 485 17.43 8.36 8.95
N GLY A 486 18.55 7.62 8.78
CA GLY A 486 18.55 6.34 8.07
C GLY A 486 19.77 6.15 7.17
N SER A 487 19.64 5.34 6.13
CA SER A 487 20.77 4.99 5.23
C SER A 487 21.34 6.18 4.46
N ASP A 488 20.51 7.17 4.14
CA ASP A 488 20.88 8.39 3.40
C ASP A 488 20.88 9.63 4.31
N ASP A 489 21.31 9.45 5.54
CA ASP A 489 21.44 10.52 6.51
C ASP A 489 22.84 11.18 6.46
N LEU A 490 22.98 12.28 7.19
CA LEU A 490 24.26 12.97 7.29
C LEU A 490 25.36 12.12 7.92
N ALA A 491 25.00 11.20 8.81
CA ALA A 491 25.96 10.35 9.52
C ALA A 491 26.66 9.38 8.56
N SER A 492 25.95 8.85 7.57
CA SER A 492 26.53 7.99 6.50
C SER A 492 27.59 8.72 5.68
N HIS A 493 27.50 10.06 5.60
CA HIS A 493 28.47 10.94 4.95
C HIS A 493 29.53 11.50 5.91
N SER A 494 29.56 11.05 7.17
CA SER A 494 30.42 11.61 8.24
C SER A 494 30.18 13.10 8.50
N LEU A 495 28.94 13.54 8.28
CA LEU A 495 28.47 14.92 8.46
C LEU A 495 27.47 15.02 9.60
N VAL A 496 27.31 16.22 10.13
CA VAL A 496 26.31 16.56 11.14
C VAL A 496 25.65 17.90 10.78
N ASP A 497 24.39 18.05 11.12
CA ASP A 497 23.71 19.34 11.15
C ASP A 497 23.58 19.82 12.60
N LEU A 498 24.02 21.03 12.85
CA LEU A 498 24.04 21.60 14.18
C LEU A 498 22.89 22.60 14.43
N PHE A 499 22.10 22.90 13.41
CA PHE A 499 21.13 24.01 13.44
C PHE A 499 19.68 23.59 13.16
N GLN A 500 19.42 22.35 12.80
CA GLN A 500 18.04 21.91 12.57
C GLN A 500 17.19 21.96 13.84
N PRO A 501 15.89 22.26 13.76
CA PRO A 501 15.16 22.48 12.51
C PRO A 501 15.32 23.90 11.95
N TYR A 502 15.26 24.01 10.62
CA TYR A 502 15.22 25.30 9.94
C TYR A 502 13.78 25.74 9.74
N THR A 503 13.39 26.84 10.36
CA THR A 503 12.03 27.36 10.22
C THR A 503 11.91 28.21 8.97
N VAL A 504 10.97 27.85 8.09
CA VAL A 504 10.69 28.54 6.83
C VAL A 504 9.19 28.86 6.76
N THR A 505 8.85 30.10 6.43
CA THR A 505 7.46 30.49 6.16
C THR A 505 7.26 30.58 4.65
N ILE A 506 6.28 29.85 4.15
CA ILE A 506 5.87 29.87 2.75
C ILE A 506 4.73 30.87 2.59
N PRO A 507 4.97 32.04 1.98
CA PRO A 507 3.96 32.81 1.31
C PRO A 507 3.52 32.03 0.06
N PRO A 508 2.56 32.47 -0.78
CA PRO A 508 2.19 31.78 -2.01
C PRO A 508 3.29 31.80 -3.09
N THR A 509 4.57 31.60 -2.70
CA THR A 509 5.76 31.63 -3.58
C THR A 509 6.84 30.71 -3.02
N ASN A 510 7.76 30.29 -3.87
CA ASN A 510 8.90 29.46 -3.51
C ASN A 510 9.89 30.22 -2.63
N VAL A 511 10.56 29.50 -1.72
CA VAL A 511 11.60 30.03 -0.83
C VAL A 511 12.91 29.27 -1.06
N THR A 512 14.02 30.01 -1.08
CA THR A 512 15.37 29.41 -1.18
C THR A 512 15.97 29.26 0.20
N LEU A 513 16.38 28.03 0.57
CA LEU A 513 17.04 27.67 1.81
C LEU A 513 18.35 26.94 1.51
N ASN A 514 19.48 27.66 1.56
CA ASN A 514 20.78 27.04 1.44
C ASN A 514 21.29 26.57 2.81
N LEU A 515 21.76 25.34 2.89
CA LEU A 515 22.15 24.68 4.13
C LEU A 515 23.65 24.37 4.15
N THR A 516 24.25 24.57 5.31
CA THR A 516 25.65 24.19 5.56
C THR A 516 25.68 23.11 6.65
N VAL A 517 26.27 21.97 6.33
CA VAL A 517 26.51 20.87 7.26
C VAL A 517 28.00 20.76 7.59
N TYR A 518 28.32 20.06 8.67
CA TYR A 518 29.66 20.08 9.23
C TYR A 518 30.24 18.68 9.31
N THR A 519 31.55 18.55 9.09
CA THR A 519 32.23 17.29 9.35
C THR A 519 32.07 16.91 10.82
N ASN A 520 31.70 15.67 11.08
CA ASN A 520 31.44 15.19 12.44
C ASN A 520 32.64 15.44 13.35
N GLY A 521 32.41 16.14 14.47
CA GLY A 521 33.44 16.53 15.44
C GLY A 521 34.20 17.80 15.09
N THR A 522 33.88 18.52 14.01
CA THR A 522 34.46 19.84 13.72
C THR A 522 33.75 20.91 14.56
N PRO A 523 34.49 21.62 15.44
CA PRO A 523 33.88 22.70 16.20
C PRO A 523 33.98 24.04 15.46
N PHE A 524 33.07 24.96 15.75
CA PHE A 524 33.21 26.34 15.32
C PHE A 524 32.75 27.34 16.41
N ILE A 525 33.24 28.59 16.29
CA ILE A 525 32.89 29.68 17.17
C ILE A 525 31.68 30.41 16.58
N SER A 526 30.64 30.59 17.40
CA SER A 526 29.46 31.38 17.04
C SER A 526 29.20 32.48 18.07
N GLN A 527 28.48 33.53 17.65
CA GLN A 527 28.08 34.67 18.51
C GLN A 527 29.22 35.27 19.35
N PRO A 528 30.38 35.62 18.76
CA PRO A 528 31.45 36.25 19.50
C PRO A 528 31.01 37.62 19.97
N GLN A 529 31.13 37.87 21.29
CA GLN A 529 30.68 39.14 21.92
C GLN A 529 31.63 39.60 23.02
N ARG A 530 31.96 40.86 22.99
CA ARG A 530 32.65 41.48 24.13
C ARG A 530 31.64 41.74 25.24
N GLN A 531 31.85 41.11 26.40
CA GLN A 531 30.95 41.21 27.55
C GLN A 531 31.35 42.31 28.53
N SER A 532 32.66 42.60 28.64
CA SER A 532 33.21 43.70 29.45
C SER A 532 34.59 44.12 28.94
N ALA A 533 35.24 45.07 29.63
CA ALA A 533 36.62 45.51 29.32
C ALA A 533 37.64 44.34 29.39
N THR A 534 37.35 43.31 30.20
CA THR A 534 38.24 42.17 30.44
C THR A 534 37.65 40.82 30.03
N GLN A 535 36.42 40.78 29.50
CA GLN A 535 35.73 39.55 29.18
C GLN A 535 35.27 39.52 27.72
N PHE A 536 35.54 38.38 27.07
CA PHE A 536 35.07 38.09 25.73
C PHE A 536 34.41 36.70 25.72
N GLY A 537 33.15 36.64 25.33
CA GLY A 537 32.36 35.41 25.27
C GLY A 537 32.06 34.99 23.85
N PHE A 538 31.90 33.71 23.65
CA PHE A 538 31.39 33.08 22.43
C PHE A 538 30.79 31.74 22.76
N ASN A 539 29.92 31.24 21.88
CA ASN A 539 29.45 29.88 21.95
C ASN A 539 30.32 28.96 21.08
N VAL A 540 30.64 27.79 21.61
CA VAL A 540 31.18 26.68 20.83
C VAL A 540 30.03 25.85 20.32
N VAL A 541 29.96 25.66 19.02
CA VAL A 541 29.03 24.80 18.37
C VAL A 541 29.79 23.58 17.85
N GLY A 542 29.29 22.38 18.15
CA GLY A 542 29.96 21.14 17.79
C GLY A 542 29.17 19.89 18.19
N SER A 543 29.79 18.75 18.07
CA SER A 543 29.13 17.46 18.37
C SER A 543 29.14 17.20 19.88
N VAL A 544 27.96 16.82 20.41
CA VAL A 544 27.80 16.41 21.82
C VAL A 544 28.67 15.19 22.14
N GLY A 545 29.28 15.17 23.33
CA GLY A 545 30.18 14.11 23.78
C GLY A 545 31.63 14.22 23.29
N VAL A 546 31.93 15.17 22.40
CA VAL A 546 33.29 15.38 21.90
C VAL A 546 34.05 16.38 22.79
N ASN A 547 35.32 16.09 23.05
CA ASN A 547 36.22 16.92 23.89
C ASN A 547 36.97 17.93 23.03
N TYR A 548 36.96 19.20 23.46
CA TYR A 548 37.59 20.31 22.75
C TYR A 548 38.45 21.17 23.69
N SER A 549 39.42 21.83 23.07
CA SER A 549 40.21 22.89 23.70
C SER A 549 39.96 24.24 23.05
N ALA A 550 39.60 25.25 23.82
CA ALA A 550 39.57 26.64 23.39
C ALA A 550 40.96 27.27 23.60
N GLN A 551 41.53 27.78 22.53
CA GLN A 551 42.86 28.38 22.54
C GLN A 551 42.83 29.84 22.11
N VAL A 552 43.77 30.62 22.65
CA VAL A 552 43.91 32.04 22.39
C VAL A 552 45.35 32.39 21.98
N SER A 553 45.47 33.35 21.10
CA SER A 553 46.74 33.97 20.75
C SER A 553 46.54 35.49 20.58
N THR A 554 47.56 36.27 20.88
CA THR A 554 47.58 37.74 20.61
C THR A 554 48.26 38.07 19.28
N ASN A 555 48.83 37.09 18.61
CA ASN A 555 49.50 37.26 17.31
C ASN A 555 49.30 36.04 16.42
N LEU A 556 48.63 36.21 15.27
CA LEU A 556 48.39 35.13 14.29
C LEU A 556 49.67 34.61 13.60
N ALA A 557 50.73 35.44 13.53
CA ALA A 557 51.98 35.02 12.90
C ALA A 557 52.83 34.10 13.79
N LYS A 558 52.45 33.93 15.07
CA LYS A 558 53.12 33.03 16.00
C LYS A 558 52.38 31.72 16.12
N THR A 559 53.12 30.62 16.19
CA THR A 559 52.57 29.27 16.37
C THR A 559 52.11 28.98 17.81
N ASN A 560 52.35 29.90 18.74
CA ASN A 560 52.09 29.69 20.16
C ASN A 560 50.64 30.07 20.50
N TRP A 561 49.82 29.05 20.57
CA TRP A 561 48.45 29.13 21.05
C TRP A 561 48.38 28.61 22.49
N THR A 562 47.75 29.34 23.36
CA THR A 562 47.57 28.96 24.78
C THR A 562 46.14 28.43 24.97
N THR A 563 46.00 27.22 25.49
CA THR A 563 44.70 26.66 25.89
C THR A 563 44.25 27.37 27.17
N PHE A 564 43.09 27.99 27.14
CA PHE A 564 42.49 28.64 28.33
C PHE A 564 41.26 27.87 28.83
N SER A 565 40.69 26.97 28.07
CA SER A 565 39.58 26.11 28.49
C SER A 565 39.62 24.78 27.75
N THR A 566 39.34 23.66 28.45
CA THR A 566 39.13 22.35 27.89
C THR A 566 37.80 21.84 28.42
N PHE A 567 36.95 21.33 27.53
CA PHE A 567 35.56 20.97 27.86
C PHE A 567 35.04 19.88 26.90
N THR A 568 34.07 19.10 27.40
CA THR A 568 33.29 18.18 26.58
C THR A 568 31.92 18.83 26.33
N LEU A 569 31.47 18.86 25.07
CA LEU A 569 30.15 19.39 24.74
C LEU A 569 29.04 18.54 25.33
N THR A 570 28.21 19.16 26.18
CA THR A 570 27.00 18.55 26.74
C THR A 570 25.74 18.93 25.96
N SER A 571 25.84 19.91 25.08
CA SER A 571 24.82 20.36 24.15
C SER A 571 25.49 20.91 22.89
N ASN A 572 24.74 21.07 21.80
CA ASN A 572 25.27 21.64 20.54
C ASN A 572 25.76 23.08 20.67
N TYR A 573 25.35 23.77 21.72
CA TYR A 573 25.80 25.12 22.08
C TYR A 573 26.41 25.11 23.48
N PHE A 574 27.66 25.51 23.59
CA PHE A 574 28.38 25.58 24.86
C PHE A 574 29.02 26.94 25.04
N PRO A 575 28.61 27.77 26.03
CA PRO A 575 29.16 29.08 26.22
C PRO A 575 30.57 29.00 26.83
N ILE A 576 31.50 29.77 26.26
CA ILE A 576 32.86 29.95 26.75
C ILE A 576 33.09 31.43 26.97
N VAL A 577 33.73 31.76 28.08
CA VAL A 577 34.14 33.15 28.41
C VAL A 577 35.64 33.18 28.69
N ASP A 578 36.36 33.96 27.89
CA ASP A 578 37.72 34.37 28.24
C ASP A 578 37.64 35.57 29.22
N THR A 579 37.98 35.35 30.48
CA THR A 579 37.93 36.35 31.53
C THR A 579 39.16 37.26 31.56
N HIS A 580 40.15 37.02 30.70
CA HIS A 580 41.41 37.77 30.63
C HIS A 580 41.56 38.50 29.28
N ALA A 581 40.47 38.87 28.63
CA ALA A 581 40.44 39.51 27.32
C ALA A 581 40.77 41.03 27.42
N THR A 582 41.92 41.36 27.98
CA THR A 582 42.35 42.76 28.22
C THR A 582 43.09 43.41 27.06
N ASN A 583 43.58 42.62 26.07
CA ASN A 583 44.40 43.13 24.98
C ASN A 583 43.58 43.62 23.79
N GLY A 584 44.12 44.56 23.01
CA GLY A 584 43.46 45.16 21.85
C GLY A 584 43.22 44.16 20.67
N ALA A 585 44.05 43.11 20.55
CA ALA A 585 43.86 42.03 19.57
C ALA A 585 44.00 40.67 20.24
N ARG A 586 42.98 39.83 20.09
CA ARG A 586 42.99 38.44 20.52
C ARG A 586 42.31 37.58 19.44
N PHE A 587 42.93 36.44 19.15
CA PHE A 587 42.46 35.47 18.17
C PHE A 587 42.12 34.19 18.91
N TYR A 588 41.01 33.58 18.55
CA TYR A 588 40.53 32.34 19.15
C TYR A 588 40.46 31.23 18.13
N ARG A 589 40.77 30.01 18.56
CA ARG A 589 40.55 28.81 17.80
C ARG A 589 40.06 27.66 18.69
N LEU A 590 39.45 26.70 18.08
CA LEU A 590 39.05 25.47 18.73
C LEU A 590 39.87 24.32 18.20
N LEU A 591 40.21 23.40 19.07
CA LEU A 591 40.94 22.18 18.74
C LEU A 591 40.08 21.01 19.26
N LYS A 592 39.87 20.00 18.42
CA LYS A 592 39.32 18.73 18.85
C LYS A 592 40.45 17.93 19.48
N ASN A 593 40.24 17.40 20.69
CA ASN A 593 41.24 16.64 21.44
C ASN A 593 41.14 15.13 21.07
#